data_f1f8928043df5b7b177f6d508facb208
#
_entry.id   f1f8928043df5b7b177f6d508facb208
#
_cell.length_a   1.000
_cell.length_b   1.000
_cell.length_c   1.000
_cell.angle_alpha   90.00
_cell.angle_beta   90.00
_cell.angle_gamma   90.00
#
_symmetry.space_group_name_H-M   'P 1'
#
loop_
_entity.id
_entity.type
_entity.pdbx_description
1 polymer ?
#
loop_
_entity_poly.entity_id
_entity_poly.type
_entity_poly.pdbx_seq_one_letter_code
_entity_poly.pdbx_strand_id
1 'polypeptide(L)'
;MSDSSISVLPFIHAIKDTINSHADEIAHLDQAIGDGDHLINLQRGIDALLKNRDELEQLDFSAALSKIGLTLMSTMGGASGSLFGSMFVTMGKTAKEKPVALESISEIFTAGVESIKARGKADIGEKTMLDTLIPASTSLQESMTHEAELSIALESMKQAAIEGMESTEDMLATKGRASFLGERARGHIDA
;
A
#
# COMPACT_ATOMS: atom_id res chain seq x y z
N MET A 1 -32.50 -1.83 7.82
CA MET A 1 -31.41 -0.89 7.59
C MET A 1 -30.38 -1.63 6.77
N SER A 2 -30.24 -1.34 5.50
CA SER A 2 -29.29 -2.04 4.64
C SER A 2 -27.88 -1.63 5.07
N ASP A 3 -27.22 -2.56 5.73
CA ASP A 3 -25.78 -2.49 5.94
C ASP A 3 -25.13 -2.57 4.56
N SER A 4 -24.77 -1.42 4.00
CA SER A 4 -24.08 -1.35 2.71
C SER A 4 -22.66 -1.82 2.96
N SER A 5 -22.47 -3.13 3.04
CA SER A 5 -21.12 -3.71 3.11
C SER A 5 -20.40 -3.33 1.81
N ILE A 6 -19.36 -2.49 1.92
CA ILE A 6 -18.49 -2.19 0.78
C ILE A 6 -17.71 -3.46 0.47
N SER A 7 -17.94 -4.02 -0.73
CA SER A 7 -17.13 -5.13 -1.23
C SER A 7 -15.71 -4.64 -1.52
N VAL A 8 -14.72 -5.37 -1.02
CA VAL A 8 -13.30 -5.11 -1.29
C VAL A 8 -12.84 -5.69 -2.64
N LEU A 9 -13.61 -6.58 -3.26
CA LEU A 9 -13.21 -7.29 -4.47
C LEU A 9 -12.96 -6.39 -5.69
N PRO A 10 -13.79 -5.37 -5.97
CA PRO A 10 -13.52 -4.47 -7.09
C PRO A 10 -12.15 -3.79 -6.96
N PHE A 11 -11.74 -3.43 -5.73
CA PHE A 11 -10.44 -2.82 -5.47
C PHE A 11 -9.30 -3.82 -5.67
N ILE A 12 -9.45 -5.08 -5.23
CA ILE A 12 -8.45 -6.14 -5.44
C ILE A 12 -8.25 -6.39 -6.94
N HIS A 13 -9.34 -6.42 -7.72
CA HIS A 13 -9.25 -6.57 -9.17
C HIS A 13 -8.55 -5.37 -9.82
N ALA A 14 -8.90 -4.14 -9.45
CA ALA A 14 -8.25 -2.94 -9.97
C ALA A 14 -6.74 -2.92 -9.65
N ILE A 15 -6.33 -3.31 -8.44
CA ILE A 15 -4.93 -3.43 -8.04
C ILE A 15 -4.23 -4.50 -8.91
N LYS A 16 -4.86 -5.66 -9.11
CA LYS A 16 -4.31 -6.72 -9.98
C LYS A 16 -4.06 -6.22 -11.40
N ASP A 17 -5.05 -5.56 -11.98
CA ASP A 17 -4.97 -5.05 -13.35
C ASP A 17 -3.87 -3.99 -13.46
N THR A 18 -3.75 -3.09 -12.48
CA THR A 18 -2.71 -2.07 -12.42
C THR A 18 -1.32 -2.71 -12.33
N ILE A 19 -1.10 -3.66 -11.40
CA ILE A 19 0.18 -4.35 -11.27
C ILE A 19 0.55 -5.09 -12.56
N ASN A 20 -0.42 -5.75 -13.19
CA ASN A 20 -0.15 -6.46 -14.45
C ASN A 20 0.16 -5.51 -15.62
N SER A 21 -0.48 -4.34 -15.67
CA SER A 21 -0.19 -3.33 -16.70
C SER A 21 1.18 -2.67 -16.56
N HIS A 22 1.73 -2.66 -15.33
CA HIS A 22 3.06 -2.13 -15.02
C HIS A 22 4.10 -3.23 -14.70
N ALA A 23 3.83 -4.49 -15.08
CA ALA A 23 4.65 -5.63 -14.68
C ALA A 23 6.12 -5.50 -15.12
N ASP A 24 6.35 -5.10 -16.36
CA ASP A 24 7.71 -4.94 -16.90
C ASP A 24 8.46 -3.79 -16.19
N GLU A 25 7.76 -2.70 -15.88
CA GLU A 25 8.32 -1.56 -15.15
C GLU A 25 8.73 -1.96 -13.73
N ILE A 26 7.82 -2.60 -12.97
CA ILE A 26 8.10 -3.08 -11.61
C ILE A 26 9.27 -4.05 -11.60
N ALA A 27 9.29 -5.00 -12.55
CA ALA A 27 10.39 -5.96 -12.66
C ALA A 27 11.73 -5.28 -12.96
N HIS A 28 11.73 -4.27 -13.83
CA HIS A 28 12.94 -3.52 -14.18
C HIS A 28 13.49 -2.71 -13.00
N LEU A 29 12.62 -2.01 -12.28
CA LEU A 29 12.98 -1.23 -11.09
C LEU A 29 13.57 -2.13 -9.99
N ASP A 30 12.92 -3.25 -9.69
CA ASP A 30 13.42 -4.21 -8.68
C ASP A 30 14.74 -4.86 -9.10
N GLN A 31 14.92 -5.19 -10.39
CA GLN A 31 16.21 -5.72 -10.87
C GLN A 31 17.36 -4.73 -10.76
N ALA A 32 17.07 -3.43 -10.81
CA ALA A 32 18.11 -2.39 -10.73
C ALA A 32 18.71 -2.29 -9.32
N ILE A 33 17.90 -2.36 -8.27
CA ILE A 33 18.32 -2.12 -6.88
C ILE A 33 17.83 -3.15 -5.86
N GLY A 34 17.04 -4.15 -6.28
CA GLY A 34 16.47 -5.22 -5.46
C GLY A 34 17.05 -6.60 -5.75
N ASP A 35 16.23 -7.64 -5.61
CA ASP A 35 16.59 -9.03 -5.88
C ASP A 35 15.71 -9.71 -6.96
N GLY A 36 14.87 -8.94 -7.64
CA GLY A 36 14.10 -9.37 -8.81
C GLY A 36 12.88 -10.23 -8.45
N ASP A 37 12.43 -10.26 -7.21
CA ASP A 37 11.30 -11.10 -6.78
C ASP A 37 10.04 -10.30 -6.39
N HIS A 38 10.10 -8.95 -6.42
CA HIS A 38 9.03 -8.09 -5.93
C HIS A 38 7.73 -8.28 -6.69
N LEU A 39 7.77 -8.24 -8.03
CA LEU A 39 6.59 -8.48 -8.88
C LEU A 39 5.93 -9.84 -8.60
N ILE A 40 6.75 -10.89 -8.51
CA ILE A 40 6.25 -12.26 -8.27
C ILE A 40 5.57 -12.35 -6.89
N ASN A 41 6.13 -11.68 -5.89
CA ASN A 41 5.56 -11.63 -4.55
C ASN A 41 4.24 -10.84 -4.51
N LEU A 42 4.14 -9.70 -5.21
CA LEU A 42 2.90 -8.93 -5.36
C LEU A 42 1.80 -9.79 -6.01
N GLN A 43 2.10 -10.41 -7.16
CA GLN A 43 1.15 -11.25 -7.89
C GLN A 43 0.69 -12.45 -7.05
N ARG A 44 1.61 -13.11 -6.33
CA ARG A 44 1.29 -14.21 -5.42
C ARG A 44 0.33 -13.79 -4.32
N GLY A 45 0.56 -12.61 -3.70
CA GLY A 45 -0.33 -12.07 -2.68
C GLY A 45 -1.74 -11.82 -3.22
N ILE A 46 -1.85 -11.15 -4.37
CA ILE A 46 -3.14 -10.84 -4.99
C ILE A 46 -3.88 -12.10 -5.44
N ASP A 47 -3.20 -13.06 -6.04
CA ASP A 47 -3.82 -14.32 -6.44
C ASP A 47 -4.34 -15.13 -5.24
N ALA A 48 -3.66 -15.04 -4.09
CA ALA A 48 -4.14 -15.63 -2.85
C ALA A 48 -5.41 -14.93 -2.33
N LEU A 49 -5.51 -13.59 -2.45
CA LEU A 49 -6.72 -12.85 -2.11
C LEU A 49 -7.90 -13.27 -2.99
N LEU A 50 -7.69 -13.38 -4.30
CA LEU A 50 -8.73 -13.78 -5.24
C LEU A 50 -9.18 -15.24 -5.08
N LYS A 51 -8.32 -16.13 -4.60
CA LYS A 51 -8.72 -17.50 -4.20
C LYS A 51 -9.65 -17.51 -2.99
N ASN A 52 -9.58 -16.50 -2.15
CA ASN A 52 -10.45 -16.34 -0.96
C ASN A 52 -11.63 -15.39 -1.21
N ARG A 53 -11.97 -15.07 -2.47
CA ARG A 53 -12.99 -14.09 -2.84
C ARG A 53 -14.36 -14.35 -2.19
N ASP A 54 -14.83 -15.61 -2.19
CA ASP A 54 -16.15 -15.99 -1.66
C ASP A 54 -16.25 -15.75 -0.13
N GLU A 55 -15.13 -15.91 0.58
CA GLU A 55 -15.03 -15.55 2.00
C GLU A 55 -14.98 -14.04 2.19
N LEU A 56 -14.18 -13.32 1.38
CA LEU A 56 -14.05 -11.86 1.46
C LEU A 56 -15.38 -11.14 1.20
N GLU A 57 -16.22 -11.66 0.30
CA GLU A 57 -17.55 -11.09 0.02
C GLU A 57 -18.54 -11.20 1.17
N GLN A 58 -18.33 -12.15 2.10
CA GLN A 58 -19.22 -12.38 3.25
C GLN A 58 -18.80 -11.58 4.49
N LEU A 59 -17.62 -10.96 4.46
CA LEU A 59 -17.07 -10.20 5.57
C LEU A 59 -17.52 -8.74 5.51
N ASP A 60 -17.71 -8.14 6.68
CA ASP A 60 -17.78 -6.68 6.78
C ASP A 60 -16.42 -6.04 6.40
N PHE A 61 -16.43 -4.73 6.17
CA PHE A 61 -15.25 -4.00 5.71
C PHE A 61 -14.03 -4.16 6.64
N SER A 62 -14.23 -4.08 7.97
CA SER A 62 -13.18 -4.24 8.98
C SER A 62 -12.58 -5.66 8.95
N ALA A 63 -13.45 -6.67 8.93
CA ALA A 63 -13.04 -8.06 8.87
C ALA A 63 -12.35 -8.40 7.53
N ALA A 64 -12.85 -7.86 6.41
CA ALA A 64 -12.25 -8.03 5.09
C ALA A 64 -10.83 -7.45 5.04
N LEU A 65 -10.59 -6.23 5.53
CA LEU A 65 -9.26 -5.64 5.63
C LEU A 65 -8.32 -6.49 6.50
N SER A 66 -8.80 -6.98 7.65
CA SER A 66 -8.00 -7.86 8.51
C SER A 66 -7.65 -9.18 7.81
N LYS A 67 -8.60 -9.78 7.09
CA LYS A 67 -8.38 -11.00 6.30
C LYS A 67 -7.38 -10.78 5.17
N ILE A 68 -7.47 -9.65 4.45
CA ILE A 68 -6.47 -9.25 3.44
C ILE A 68 -5.08 -9.23 4.08
N GLY A 69 -4.91 -8.54 5.20
CA GLY A 69 -3.62 -8.44 5.87
C GLY A 69 -3.03 -9.79 6.27
N LEU A 70 -3.83 -10.68 6.87
CA LEU A 70 -3.39 -12.02 7.26
C LEU A 70 -3.02 -12.88 6.03
N THR A 71 -3.78 -12.77 4.94
CA THR A 71 -3.49 -13.48 3.70
C THR A 71 -2.17 -12.99 3.11
N LEU A 72 -1.93 -11.69 3.02
CA LEU A 72 -0.67 -11.14 2.51
C LEU A 72 0.53 -11.57 3.37
N MET A 73 0.42 -11.53 4.70
CA MET A 73 1.48 -12.00 5.60
C MET A 73 1.88 -13.44 5.36
N SER A 74 0.92 -14.30 5.00
CA SER A 74 1.15 -15.73 4.85
C SER A 74 1.56 -16.16 3.43
N THR A 75 1.31 -15.33 2.44
CA THR A 75 1.45 -15.72 1.01
C THR A 75 2.41 -14.85 0.22
N MET A 76 2.52 -13.58 0.55
CA MET A 76 3.43 -12.65 -0.08
C MET A 76 4.82 -12.78 0.54
N GLY A 77 5.82 -13.02 -0.27
CA GLY A 77 7.21 -13.18 0.19
C GLY A 77 7.88 -11.85 0.56
N GLY A 78 9.11 -11.95 1.05
CA GLY A 78 9.94 -10.79 1.35
C GLY A 78 9.46 -9.96 2.55
N ALA A 79 10.05 -8.78 2.70
CA ALA A 79 9.66 -7.81 3.73
C ALA A 79 8.27 -7.22 3.43
N SER A 80 7.94 -7.04 2.15
CA SER A 80 6.69 -6.42 1.69
C SER A 80 5.43 -7.17 2.18
N GLY A 81 5.44 -8.50 2.20
CA GLY A 81 4.33 -9.28 2.76
C GLY A 81 4.06 -8.99 4.23
N SER A 82 5.12 -8.84 5.01
CA SER A 82 5.04 -8.45 6.42
C SER A 82 4.57 -7.01 6.61
N LEU A 83 5.01 -6.08 5.78
CA LEU A 83 4.69 -4.65 5.87
C LEU A 83 3.25 -4.39 5.41
N PHE A 84 2.89 -4.77 4.19
CA PHE A 84 1.51 -4.64 3.70
C PHE A 84 0.52 -5.43 4.55
N GLY A 85 0.90 -6.63 4.99
CA GLY A 85 0.05 -7.41 5.87
C GLY A 85 -0.23 -6.69 7.20
N SER A 86 0.79 -6.07 7.83
CA SER A 86 0.57 -5.29 9.05
C SER A 86 -0.28 -4.04 8.80
N MET A 87 -0.09 -3.39 7.65
CA MET A 87 -0.91 -2.26 7.22
C MET A 87 -2.40 -2.63 7.21
N PHE A 88 -2.77 -3.66 6.45
CA PHE A 88 -4.17 -4.07 6.31
C PHE A 88 -4.77 -4.61 7.61
N VAL A 89 -4.00 -5.33 8.45
CA VAL A 89 -4.47 -5.75 9.78
C VAL A 89 -4.76 -4.54 10.67
N THR A 90 -3.89 -3.52 10.64
CA THR A 90 -4.09 -2.29 11.41
C THR A 90 -5.27 -1.49 10.86
N MET A 91 -5.40 -1.36 9.55
CA MET A 91 -6.54 -0.74 8.90
C MET A 91 -7.86 -1.43 9.32
N GLY A 92 -7.90 -2.77 9.32
CA GLY A 92 -9.07 -3.52 9.78
C GLY A 92 -9.42 -3.24 11.24
N LYS A 93 -8.44 -3.21 12.13
CA LYS A 93 -8.67 -2.86 13.55
C LYS A 93 -9.19 -1.44 13.71
N THR A 94 -8.64 -0.47 12.96
CA THR A 94 -9.05 0.93 13.02
C THR A 94 -10.44 1.14 12.41
N ALA A 95 -10.81 0.35 11.40
CA ALA A 95 -12.12 0.40 10.76
C ALA A 95 -13.25 -0.14 11.62
N LYS A 96 -12.95 -0.89 12.69
CA LYS A 96 -13.96 -1.48 13.55
C LYS A 96 -14.84 -0.40 14.17
N GLU A 97 -16.15 -0.58 14.01
CA GLU A 97 -17.19 0.34 14.55
C GLU A 97 -17.17 1.77 13.93
N LYS A 98 -16.40 1.99 12.87
CA LYS A 98 -16.40 3.26 12.14
C LYS A 98 -17.37 3.21 10.95
N PRO A 99 -18.07 4.33 10.67
CA PRO A 99 -18.86 4.43 9.44
C PRO A 99 -17.91 4.42 8.24
N VAL A 100 -18.39 3.92 7.10
CA VAL A 100 -17.62 4.04 5.85
C VAL A 100 -17.85 5.44 5.27
N ALA A 101 -17.04 6.38 5.71
CA ALA A 101 -17.02 7.76 5.27
C ALA A 101 -15.58 8.15 4.93
N LEU A 102 -15.40 9.21 4.14
CA LEU A 102 -14.08 9.62 3.65
C LEU A 102 -13.12 9.97 4.80
N GLU A 103 -13.62 10.63 5.86
CA GLU A 103 -12.84 10.92 7.07
C GLU A 103 -12.35 9.63 7.72
N SER A 104 -13.24 8.64 7.89
CA SER A 104 -12.87 7.35 8.47
C SER A 104 -11.85 6.61 7.59
N ILE A 105 -11.99 6.68 6.27
CA ILE A 105 -11.05 6.07 5.31
C ILE A 105 -9.68 6.71 5.44
N SER A 106 -9.61 8.04 5.57
CA SER A 106 -8.36 8.77 5.78
C SER A 106 -7.67 8.33 7.08
N GLU A 107 -8.40 8.26 8.19
CA GLU A 107 -7.86 7.78 9.48
C GLU A 107 -7.39 6.31 9.40
N ILE A 108 -8.18 5.45 8.75
CA ILE A 108 -7.87 4.03 8.56
C ILE A 108 -6.59 3.87 7.75
N PHE A 109 -6.47 4.61 6.65
CA PHE A 109 -5.29 4.57 5.78
C PHE A 109 -4.05 5.08 6.51
N THR A 110 -4.15 6.20 7.20
CA THR A 110 -3.06 6.78 8.02
C THR A 110 -2.57 5.78 9.07
N ALA A 111 -3.49 5.15 9.82
CA ALA A 111 -3.12 4.12 10.79
C ALA A 111 -2.37 2.94 10.15
N GLY A 112 -2.76 2.56 8.92
CA GLY A 112 -2.06 1.55 8.13
C GLY A 112 -0.63 1.98 7.79
N VAL A 113 -0.44 3.19 7.29
CA VAL A 113 0.89 3.75 6.95
C VAL A 113 1.79 3.83 8.18
N GLU A 114 1.28 4.31 9.30
CA GLU A 114 2.01 4.34 10.58
C GLU A 114 2.43 2.94 11.04
N SER A 115 1.65 1.91 10.77
CA SER A 115 2.02 0.53 11.09
C SER A 115 3.21 0.03 10.26
N ILE A 116 3.31 0.43 8.99
CA ILE A 116 4.48 0.15 8.14
C ILE A 116 5.70 0.87 8.70
N LYS A 117 5.58 2.16 9.03
CA LYS A 117 6.64 2.97 9.63
C LYS A 117 7.19 2.32 10.90
N ALA A 118 6.30 1.96 11.83
CA ALA A 118 6.67 1.32 13.09
C ALA A 118 7.33 -0.06 12.89
N ARG A 119 6.82 -0.87 11.96
CA ARG A 119 7.32 -2.23 11.71
C ARG A 119 8.61 -2.24 10.91
N GLY A 120 8.70 -1.39 9.90
CA GLY A 120 9.89 -1.25 9.04
C GLY A 120 11.02 -0.46 9.71
N LYS A 121 10.70 0.28 10.77
CA LYS A 121 11.63 1.23 11.43
C LYS A 121 12.26 2.17 10.39
N ALA A 122 11.42 2.66 9.50
CA ALA A 122 11.76 3.56 8.41
C ALA A 122 10.88 4.81 8.46
N ASP A 123 11.32 5.85 7.78
CA ASP A 123 10.60 7.11 7.62
C ASP A 123 10.75 7.63 6.19
N ILE A 124 10.12 8.77 5.91
CA ILE A 124 10.30 9.49 4.66
C ILE A 124 11.77 9.87 4.44
N GLY A 125 12.25 9.82 3.21
CA GLY A 125 13.64 10.13 2.83
C GLY A 125 14.60 8.93 2.92
N GLU A 126 14.11 7.73 3.22
CA GLU A 126 14.93 6.53 3.38
C GLU A 126 14.91 5.59 2.17
N LYS A 127 14.26 6.01 1.08
CA LYS A 127 14.09 5.25 -0.16
C LYS A 127 13.38 3.93 0.08
N THR A 128 12.10 4.04 0.44
CA THR A 128 11.20 2.92 0.75
C THR A 128 9.78 3.25 0.29
N MET A 129 8.88 2.26 0.31
CA MET A 129 7.45 2.48 0.05
C MET A 129 6.84 3.61 0.90
N LEU A 130 7.47 4.02 2.01
CA LEU A 130 6.99 5.12 2.84
C LEU A 130 7.15 6.48 2.16
N ASP A 131 8.10 6.63 1.26
CA ASP A 131 8.26 7.84 0.45
C ASP A 131 7.08 8.07 -0.50
N THR A 132 6.35 7.02 -0.84
CA THR A 132 5.08 7.07 -1.58
C THR A 132 3.87 7.19 -0.64
N LEU A 133 3.82 6.34 0.40
CA LEU A 133 2.63 6.19 1.24
C LEU A 133 2.41 7.35 2.22
N ILE A 134 3.48 7.97 2.76
CA ILE A 134 3.36 9.09 3.68
C ILE A 134 2.81 10.33 2.96
N PRO A 135 3.36 10.79 1.82
CA PRO A 135 2.77 11.89 1.06
C PRO A 135 1.32 11.64 0.65
N ALA A 136 1.00 10.42 0.19
CA ALA A 136 -0.37 10.04 -0.15
C ALA A 136 -1.32 10.19 1.06
N SER A 137 -0.91 9.70 2.22
CA SER A 137 -1.70 9.81 3.45
C SER A 137 -1.89 11.25 3.90
N THR A 138 -0.84 12.06 3.83
CA THR A 138 -0.88 13.48 4.18
C THR A 138 -1.83 14.24 3.27
N SER A 139 -1.72 14.05 1.95
CA SER A 139 -2.59 14.68 0.96
C SER A 139 -4.08 14.33 1.17
N LEU A 140 -4.37 13.08 1.52
CA LEU A 140 -5.74 12.66 1.83
C LEU A 140 -6.26 13.35 3.10
N GLN A 141 -5.45 13.48 4.17
CA GLN A 141 -5.82 14.20 5.38
C GLN A 141 -6.06 15.69 5.14
N GLU A 142 -5.20 16.33 4.35
CA GLU A 142 -5.35 17.74 3.97
C GLU A 142 -6.63 17.97 3.18
N SER A 143 -6.95 17.07 2.24
CA SER A 143 -8.20 17.12 1.48
C SER A 143 -9.43 17.05 2.38
N MET A 144 -9.37 16.27 3.47
CA MET A 144 -10.45 16.23 4.46
C MET A 144 -10.59 17.54 5.21
N THR A 145 -9.49 18.15 5.61
CA THR A 145 -9.49 19.43 6.32
C THR A 145 -10.10 20.56 5.48
N HIS A 146 -9.96 20.48 4.15
CA HIS A 146 -10.51 21.45 3.20
C HIS A 146 -11.88 21.07 2.63
N GLU A 147 -12.55 20.03 3.16
CA GLU A 147 -13.84 19.54 2.69
C GLU A 147 -13.89 19.28 1.17
N ALA A 148 -12.78 18.78 0.61
CA ALA A 148 -12.65 18.52 -0.81
C ALA A 148 -13.61 17.38 -1.26
N GLU A 149 -14.10 17.48 -2.50
CA GLU A 149 -14.85 16.37 -3.09
C GLU A 149 -13.97 15.12 -3.21
N LEU A 150 -14.59 13.93 -3.08
CA LEU A 150 -13.89 12.63 -3.10
C LEU A 150 -12.97 12.48 -4.33
N SER A 151 -13.46 12.86 -5.51
CA SER A 151 -12.67 12.77 -6.76
C SER A 151 -11.41 13.61 -6.71
N ILE A 152 -11.48 14.82 -6.15
CA ILE A 152 -10.36 15.75 -5.99
C ILE A 152 -9.39 15.18 -4.94
N ALA A 153 -9.90 14.70 -3.81
CA ALA A 153 -9.08 14.11 -2.76
C ALA A 153 -8.28 12.90 -3.26
N LEU A 154 -8.91 12.01 -4.04
CA LEU A 154 -8.24 10.84 -4.59
C LEU A 154 -7.21 11.18 -5.66
N GLU A 155 -7.47 12.17 -6.52
CA GLU A 155 -6.49 12.60 -7.52
C GLU A 155 -5.30 13.30 -6.86
N SER A 156 -5.53 14.15 -5.84
CA SER A 156 -4.44 14.77 -5.07
C SER A 156 -3.59 13.71 -4.33
N MET A 157 -4.25 12.73 -3.73
CA MET A 157 -3.56 11.60 -3.08
C MET A 157 -2.69 10.82 -4.07
N LYS A 158 -3.21 10.52 -5.25
CA LYS A 158 -2.48 9.83 -6.32
C LYS A 158 -1.28 10.65 -6.79
N GLN A 159 -1.47 11.95 -7.03
CA GLN A 159 -0.39 12.83 -7.45
C GLN A 159 0.72 12.90 -6.40
N ALA A 160 0.37 13.05 -5.12
CA ALA A 160 1.34 13.03 -4.02
C ALA A 160 2.10 11.70 -3.91
N ALA A 161 1.43 10.57 -4.19
CA ALA A 161 2.07 9.25 -4.26
C ALA A 161 3.10 9.17 -5.39
N ILE A 162 2.76 9.68 -6.58
CA ILE A 162 3.65 9.68 -7.75
C ILE A 162 4.89 10.54 -7.46
N GLU A 163 4.70 11.76 -6.98
CA GLU A 163 5.80 12.67 -6.63
C GLU A 163 6.71 12.07 -5.55
N GLY A 164 6.12 11.41 -4.56
CA GLY A 164 6.85 10.70 -3.52
C GLY A 164 7.68 9.54 -4.07
N MET A 165 7.11 8.72 -4.95
CA MET A 165 7.81 7.64 -5.64
C MET A 165 8.98 8.19 -6.49
N GLU A 166 8.73 9.18 -7.33
CA GLU A 166 9.75 9.79 -8.18
C GLU A 166 10.90 10.40 -7.37
N SER A 167 10.60 10.99 -6.21
CA SER A 167 11.62 11.58 -5.33
C SER A 167 12.66 10.57 -4.83
N THR A 168 12.31 9.26 -4.85
CA THR A 168 13.23 8.20 -4.42
C THR A 168 14.43 8.02 -5.36
N GLU A 169 14.38 8.51 -6.59
CA GLU A 169 15.44 8.36 -7.58
C GLU A 169 16.80 8.85 -7.05
N ASP A 170 16.81 10.04 -6.46
CA ASP A 170 18.05 10.67 -5.96
C ASP A 170 18.39 10.32 -4.50
N MET A 171 17.52 9.56 -3.82
CA MET A 171 17.73 9.20 -2.42
C MET A 171 18.78 8.11 -2.25
N LEU A 172 19.46 8.15 -1.09
CA LEU A 172 20.28 7.05 -0.61
C LEU A 172 19.39 6.06 0.18
N ALA A 173 19.39 4.80 -0.22
CA ALA A 173 18.66 3.79 0.51
C ALA A 173 19.33 3.48 1.85
N THR A 174 18.54 3.54 2.94
CA THR A 174 19.02 3.21 4.29
C THR A 174 18.41 1.92 4.82
N LYS A 175 17.42 1.38 4.12
CA LYS A 175 16.67 0.15 4.45
C LYS A 175 16.60 -0.80 3.25
N GLY A 176 16.16 -2.02 3.54
CA GLY A 176 15.91 -3.01 2.50
C GLY A 176 17.15 -3.43 1.72
N ARG A 177 16.93 -4.06 0.57
CA ARG A 177 17.99 -4.59 -0.31
C ARG A 177 18.84 -3.48 -0.91
N ALA A 178 18.22 -2.40 -1.35
CA ALA A 178 18.89 -1.26 -1.96
C ALA A 178 19.96 -0.62 -1.06
N SER A 179 19.82 -0.71 0.27
CA SER A 179 20.81 -0.16 1.22
C SER A 179 22.19 -0.80 1.10
N PHE A 180 22.29 -2.03 0.62
CA PHE A 180 23.58 -2.72 0.41
C PHE A 180 24.34 -2.19 -0.82
N LEU A 181 23.68 -1.44 -1.69
CA LEU A 181 24.29 -0.87 -2.89
C LEU A 181 24.99 0.48 -2.62
N GLY A 182 24.65 1.15 -1.49
CA GLY A 182 25.17 2.47 -1.18
C GLY A 182 24.85 3.49 -2.29
N GLU A 183 25.83 4.26 -2.73
CA GLU A 183 25.67 5.29 -3.79
C GLU A 183 25.16 4.72 -5.14
N ARG A 184 25.34 3.42 -5.39
CA ARG A 184 24.84 2.78 -6.63
C ARG A 184 23.32 2.66 -6.67
N ALA A 185 22.62 2.86 -5.55
CA ALA A 185 21.16 2.89 -5.53
C ALA A 185 20.58 4.20 -6.05
N ARG A 186 21.38 5.27 -6.17
CA ARG A 186 20.95 6.55 -6.73
C ARG A 186 20.77 6.45 -8.25
N GLY A 187 19.85 7.24 -8.78
CA GLY A 187 19.46 7.22 -10.20
C GLY A 187 18.48 6.09 -10.55
N HIS A 188 17.93 5.45 -9.53
CA HIS A 188 16.88 4.44 -9.69
C HIS A 188 15.71 4.72 -8.74
N ILE A 189 14.49 4.61 -9.23
CA ILE A 189 13.27 4.70 -8.40
C ILE A 189 13.14 3.41 -7.56
N ASP A 190 12.65 3.53 -6.32
CA ASP A 190 12.31 2.38 -5.47
C ASP A 190 11.02 1.72 -5.98
N ALA A 191 11.01 0.39 -6.12
CA ALA A 191 9.94 -0.40 -6.73
C ALA A 191 8.76 -0.67 -5.79
#